data_923d26d6b8e6b4176420e4deb8633f4f
#
_entry.id   923d26d6b8e6b4176420e4deb8633f4f
#
_cell.length_a   1.000
_cell.length_b   1.000
_cell.length_c   1.000
_cell.angle_alpha   90.00
_cell.angle_beta   90.00
_cell.angle_gamma   90.00
#
_symmetry.space_group_name_H-M   'P 1'
#
loop_
_entity.id
_entity.type
_entity.pdbx_description
1 polymer ?
#
loop_
_entity_poly.entity_id
_entity_poly.type
_entity_poly.pdbx_seq_one_letter_code
_entity_poly.pdbx_strand_id
1 'polypeptide(L)'
;REVIKAAKDFGCSIRIGINAGSIEKDLLEKYREPCPEALLESAKRNIGILEDNDFFEFKISVKASDVFLAVAAYSDLVTITDAPFHIGITEAGSFFSGTVKSAIGLGNLLWAGLGDTVRVSLSADPVEEVKAGYEILKSLNLRHRGVQIISCPSCARQGFDVIKTVGILEKKLEHIKTCLLYTSDAADDRL
;
A
#
# COMPACT_ATOMS: atom_id res chain seq x y z
N ARG A 1 -9.72 10.32 -25.26
CA ARG A 1 -11.19 10.37 -25.52
C ARG A 1 -11.77 8.99 -25.85
N GLU A 2 -11.14 8.20 -26.72
CA GLU A 2 -11.62 6.84 -27.08
C GLU A 2 -11.69 5.89 -25.87
N VAL A 3 -10.68 5.92 -24.99
CA VAL A 3 -10.67 5.13 -23.76
C VAL A 3 -11.85 5.50 -22.85
N ILE A 4 -12.13 6.79 -22.70
CA ILE A 4 -13.26 7.28 -21.89
C ILE A 4 -14.60 6.81 -22.49
N LYS A 5 -14.72 6.92 -23.83
CA LYS A 5 -15.90 6.42 -24.54
C LYS A 5 -16.10 4.93 -24.30
N ALA A 6 -15.05 4.12 -24.49
CA ALA A 6 -15.13 2.69 -24.24
C ALA A 6 -15.48 2.38 -22.79
N ALA A 7 -14.90 3.11 -21.82
CA ALA A 7 -15.24 2.94 -20.41
C ALA A 7 -16.72 3.22 -20.13
N LYS A 8 -17.30 4.28 -20.73
CA LYS A 8 -18.72 4.58 -20.64
C LYS A 8 -19.58 3.49 -21.28
N ASP A 9 -19.22 3.06 -22.50
CA ASP A 9 -19.98 2.07 -23.26
C ASP A 9 -20.04 0.71 -22.55
N PHE A 10 -19.00 0.34 -21.81
CA PHE A 10 -18.90 -0.94 -21.09
C PHE A 10 -19.07 -0.83 -19.56
N GLY A 11 -19.38 0.31 -19.02
CA GLY A 11 -19.56 0.52 -17.58
C GLY A 11 -18.30 0.24 -16.77
N CYS A 12 -17.12 0.57 -17.31
CA CYS A 12 -15.83 0.32 -16.65
C CYS A 12 -15.32 1.59 -15.95
N SER A 13 -14.75 1.43 -14.75
CA SER A 13 -14.02 2.51 -14.09
C SER A 13 -12.60 2.66 -14.66
N ILE A 14 -12.05 3.88 -14.58
CA ILE A 14 -10.69 4.20 -15.03
C ILE A 14 -9.78 4.42 -13.82
N ARG A 15 -8.53 3.97 -13.91
CA ARG A 15 -7.48 4.36 -12.97
C ARG A 15 -6.50 5.33 -13.63
N ILE A 16 -6.46 6.56 -13.16
CA ILE A 16 -5.39 7.51 -13.48
C ILE A 16 -4.11 7.00 -12.80
N GLY A 17 -3.05 6.84 -13.57
CA GLY A 17 -1.75 6.40 -13.08
C GLY A 17 -0.67 7.43 -13.37
N ILE A 18 -0.23 8.16 -12.34
CA ILE A 18 0.89 9.10 -12.42
C ILE A 18 2.12 8.39 -11.88
N ASN A 19 3.21 8.46 -12.60
CA ASN A 19 4.46 7.83 -12.20
C ASN A 19 5.60 8.85 -12.27
N ALA A 20 6.31 9.02 -11.15
CA ALA A 20 7.45 9.93 -11.06
C ALA A 20 8.53 9.66 -12.13
N GLY A 21 8.74 8.39 -12.50
CA GLY A 21 9.69 8.00 -13.54
C GLY A 21 9.24 8.28 -14.98
N SER A 22 7.99 8.68 -15.21
CA SER A 22 7.43 8.97 -16.55
C SER A 22 6.50 10.17 -16.56
N ILE A 23 6.84 11.17 -15.76
CA ILE A 23 6.11 12.44 -15.74
C ILE A 23 6.25 13.17 -17.07
N GLU A 24 5.28 14.01 -17.43
CA GLU A 24 5.24 14.75 -18.69
C GLU A 24 6.48 15.65 -18.84
N LYS A 25 6.99 15.73 -20.09
CA LYS A 25 8.24 16.46 -20.38
C LYS A 25 8.18 17.94 -20.02
N ASP A 26 7.06 18.59 -20.27
CA ASP A 26 6.85 20.00 -19.94
C ASP A 26 6.84 20.24 -18.43
N LEU A 27 6.37 19.28 -17.64
CA LEU A 27 6.46 19.33 -16.18
C LEU A 27 7.89 19.12 -15.70
N LEU A 28 8.65 18.20 -16.32
CA LEU A 28 10.08 18.04 -16.03
C LEU A 28 10.89 19.30 -16.39
N GLU A 29 10.56 19.98 -17.47
CA GLU A 29 11.19 21.25 -17.86
C GLU A 29 10.88 22.34 -16.82
N LYS A 30 9.63 22.40 -16.35
CA LYS A 30 9.16 23.37 -15.34
C LYS A 30 9.76 23.15 -13.98
N TYR A 31 9.74 21.92 -13.47
CA TYR A 31 10.12 21.56 -12.10
C TYR A 31 11.54 21.01 -11.98
N ARG A 32 12.18 20.66 -13.09
CA ARG A 32 13.54 20.08 -13.24
C ARG A 32 13.68 18.65 -12.76
N GLU A 33 12.86 18.23 -11.79
CA GLU A 33 12.86 16.89 -11.19
C GLU A 33 11.43 16.49 -10.79
N PRO A 34 11.15 15.19 -10.63
CA PRO A 34 9.91 14.74 -10.04
C PRO A 34 9.80 15.21 -8.58
N CYS A 35 8.86 16.10 -8.30
CA CYS A 35 8.54 16.62 -6.98
C CYS A 35 7.04 16.50 -6.71
N PRO A 36 6.57 16.66 -5.46
CA PRO A 36 5.15 16.56 -5.14
C PRO A 36 4.27 17.48 -5.98
N GLU A 37 4.72 18.72 -6.21
CA GLU A 37 4.01 19.72 -7.01
C GLU A 37 3.88 19.31 -8.48
N ALA A 38 4.93 18.70 -9.05
CA ALA A 38 4.89 18.19 -10.43
C ALA A 38 3.90 17.03 -10.56
N LEU A 39 3.89 16.10 -9.60
CA LEU A 39 2.97 14.98 -9.56
C LEU A 39 1.52 15.44 -9.35
N LEU A 40 1.32 16.45 -8.49
CA LEU A 40 0.01 17.06 -8.27
C LEU A 40 -0.52 17.76 -9.53
N GLU A 41 0.34 18.51 -10.25
CA GLU A 41 -0.06 19.16 -11.51
C GLU A 41 -0.42 18.14 -12.58
N SER A 42 0.36 17.06 -12.70
CA SER A 42 0.03 15.96 -13.59
C SER A 42 -1.32 15.32 -13.23
N ALA A 43 -1.57 15.12 -11.92
CA ALA A 43 -2.85 14.61 -11.44
C ALA A 43 -4.02 15.53 -11.85
N LYS A 44 -3.92 16.82 -11.58
CA LYS A 44 -4.93 17.82 -11.94
C LYS A 44 -5.27 17.79 -13.43
N ARG A 45 -4.25 17.72 -14.30
CA ARG A 45 -4.45 17.65 -15.75
C ARG A 45 -5.24 16.40 -16.16
N ASN A 46 -4.87 15.26 -15.61
CA ASN A 46 -5.53 13.99 -15.92
C ASN A 46 -6.97 13.93 -15.37
N ILE A 47 -7.21 14.45 -14.17
CA ILE A 47 -8.55 14.60 -13.58
C ILE A 47 -9.40 15.49 -14.50
N GLY A 48 -8.92 16.67 -14.85
CA GLY A 48 -9.64 17.60 -15.72
C GLY A 48 -10.01 16.99 -17.08
N ILE A 49 -9.16 16.15 -17.67
CA ILE A 49 -9.49 15.43 -18.91
C ILE A 49 -10.71 14.51 -18.72
N LEU A 50 -10.84 13.84 -17.58
CA LEU A 50 -11.97 12.96 -17.30
C LEU A 50 -13.24 13.76 -17.01
N GLU A 51 -13.14 14.78 -16.17
CA GLU A 51 -14.25 15.67 -15.79
C GLU A 51 -14.79 16.45 -16.99
N ASP A 52 -13.93 16.99 -17.87
CA ASP A 52 -14.30 17.66 -19.12
C ASP A 52 -15.04 16.74 -20.11
N ASN A 53 -14.97 15.44 -19.89
CA ASN A 53 -15.72 14.43 -20.65
C ASN A 53 -16.85 13.81 -19.84
N ASP A 54 -17.31 14.43 -18.76
CA ASP A 54 -18.37 13.93 -17.87
C ASP A 54 -18.12 12.48 -17.41
N PHE A 55 -16.88 12.17 -16.98
CA PHE A 55 -16.51 10.86 -16.50
C PHE A 55 -15.95 10.93 -15.08
N PHE A 56 -16.70 10.40 -14.11
CA PHE A 56 -16.40 10.50 -12.67
C PHE A 56 -16.09 9.15 -12.02
N GLU A 57 -16.27 8.04 -12.75
CA GLU A 57 -15.98 6.69 -12.26
C GLU A 57 -14.48 6.37 -12.37
N PHE A 58 -13.66 7.09 -11.62
CA PHE A 58 -12.22 6.90 -11.63
C PHE A 58 -11.60 6.87 -10.24
N LYS A 59 -10.41 6.30 -10.16
CA LYS A 59 -9.52 6.35 -9.01
C LYS A 59 -8.12 6.80 -9.44
N ILE A 60 -7.34 7.30 -8.48
CA ILE A 60 -6.03 7.88 -8.74
C ILE A 60 -4.93 7.05 -8.10
N SER A 61 -3.84 6.90 -8.81
CA SER A 61 -2.62 6.25 -8.32
C SER A 61 -1.42 7.13 -8.64
N VAL A 62 -0.74 7.62 -7.62
CA VAL A 62 0.55 8.28 -7.76
C VAL A 62 1.63 7.31 -7.30
N LYS A 63 2.62 7.09 -8.15
CA LYS A 63 3.67 6.10 -7.93
C LYS A 63 5.03 6.74 -7.95
N ALA A 64 5.79 6.52 -6.90
CA ALA A 64 7.19 6.85 -6.82
C ALA A 64 7.96 5.71 -6.15
N SER A 65 9.24 5.59 -6.45
CA SER A 65 10.15 4.69 -5.76
C SER A 65 10.67 5.31 -4.45
N ASP A 66 10.64 6.62 -4.35
CA ASP A 66 10.89 7.34 -3.10
C ASP A 66 9.62 7.40 -2.26
N VAL A 67 9.75 6.96 -0.99
CA VAL A 67 8.62 6.87 -0.05
C VAL A 67 8.10 8.26 0.34
N PHE A 68 9.01 9.19 0.60
CA PHE A 68 8.63 10.53 1.05
C PHE A 68 7.97 11.32 -0.07
N LEU A 69 8.47 11.18 -1.29
CA LEU A 69 7.84 11.77 -2.49
C LEU A 69 6.42 11.24 -2.68
N ALA A 70 6.23 9.91 -2.55
CA ALA A 70 4.90 9.31 -2.68
C ALA A 70 3.93 9.81 -1.59
N VAL A 71 4.38 9.82 -0.32
CA VAL A 71 3.56 10.27 0.82
C VAL A 71 3.20 11.75 0.67
N ALA A 72 4.16 12.62 0.33
CA ALA A 72 3.90 14.04 0.11
C ALA A 72 2.90 14.28 -1.03
N ALA A 73 3.09 13.61 -2.17
CA ALA A 73 2.19 13.76 -3.31
C ALA A 73 0.73 13.36 -2.98
N TYR A 74 0.51 12.28 -2.22
CA TYR A 74 -0.84 11.90 -1.78
C TYR A 74 -1.42 12.86 -0.74
N SER A 75 -0.58 13.40 0.17
CA SER A 75 -1.01 14.40 1.15
C SER A 75 -1.48 15.69 0.49
N ASP A 76 -0.86 16.07 -0.63
CA ASP A 76 -1.31 17.21 -1.41
C ASP A 76 -2.55 16.87 -2.25
N LEU A 77 -2.58 15.67 -2.83
CA LEU A 77 -3.66 15.23 -3.70
C LEU A 77 -5.02 15.16 -3.01
N VAL A 78 -5.06 14.73 -1.74
CA VAL A 78 -6.29 14.67 -0.96
C VAL A 78 -6.95 16.04 -0.76
N THR A 79 -6.19 17.13 -0.92
CA THR A 79 -6.73 18.50 -0.79
C THR A 79 -7.52 18.97 -2.01
N ILE A 80 -7.43 18.24 -3.13
CA ILE A 80 -8.00 18.67 -4.42
C ILE A 80 -9.03 17.71 -5.00
N THR A 81 -9.21 16.52 -4.44
CA THR A 81 -10.16 15.53 -4.96
C THR A 81 -10.57 14.54 -3.88
N ASP A 82 -11.84 14.12 -3.95
CA ASP A 82 -12.42 13.04 -3.14
C ASP A 82 -12.37 11.68 -3.84
N ALA A 83 -11.71 11.59 -5.02
CA ALA A 83 -11.60 10.34 -5.76
C ALA A 83 -10.80 9.29 -4.98
N PRO A 84 -11.19 8.00 -5.03
CA PRO A 84 -10.47 6.93 -4.32
C PRO A 84 -9.01 6.82 -4.74
N PHE A 85 -8.14 6.52 -3.77
CA PHE A 85 -6.71 6.36 -4.02
C PHE A 85 -6.29 4.89 -4.09
N HIS A 86 -5.52 4.56 -5.11
CA HIS A 86 -4.80 3.30 -5.22
C HIS A 86 -3.34 3.51 -4.87
N ILE A 87 -2.98 3.21 -3.63
CA ILE A 87 -1.67 3.50 -3.07
C ILE A 87 -0.69 2.34 -3.24
N GLY A 88 0.59 2.67 -3.36
CA GLY A 88 1.68 1.69 -3.45
C GLY A 88 3.01 2.36 -3.75
N ILE A 89 4.09 1.74 -3.26
CA ILE A 89 5.45 2.15 -3.60
C ILE A 89 5.90 1.30 -4.80
N THR A 90 6.33 1.95 -5.88
CA THR A 90 6.82 1.25 -7.07
C THR A 90 8.32 0.96 -6.94
N GLU A 91 8.79 -0.08 -7.66
CA GLU A 91 10.21 -0.45 -7.67
C GLU A 91 10.79 -0.58 -6.26
N ALA A 92 10.04 -1.22 -5.36
CA ALA A 92 10.41 -1.27 -3.96
C ALA A 92 11.66 -2.14 -3.71
N GLY A 93 11.94 -3.11 -4.57
CA GLY A 93 13.13 -3.96 -4.50
C GLY A 93 12.84 -5.42 -4.17
N SER A 94 13.81 -6.12 -3.58
CA SER A 94 13.69 -7.53 -3.20
C SER A 94 12.62 -7.74 -2.12
N PHE A 95 12.26 -9.01 -1.86
CA PHE A 95 11.22 -9.36 -0.88
C PHE A 95 11.40 -8.64 0.45
N PHE A 96 12.55 -8.72 1.09
CA PHE A 96 12.76 -8.12 2.40
C PHE A 96 12.77 -6.59 2.34
N SER A 97 13.67 -6.00 1.56
CA SER A 97 13.82 -4.54 1.48
C SER A 97 12.58 -3.86 0.89
N GLY A 98 11.96 -4.49 -0.10
CA GLY A 98 10.75 -4.00 -0.71
C GLY A 98 9.53 -4.05 0.21
N THR A 99 9.42 -5.09 1.04
CA THR A 99 8.38 -5.18 2.07
C THR A 99 8.53 -4.09 3.12
N VAL A 100 9.75 -3.86 3.62
CA VAL A 100 10.03 -2.79 4.58
C VAL A 100 9.70 -1.42 3.99
N LYS A 101 10.14 -1.16 2.75
CA LYS A 101 9.88 0.09 2.04
C LYS A 101 8.38 0.32 1.82
N SER A 102 7.68 -0.72 1.38
CA SER A 102 6.23 -0.68 1.20
C SER A 102 5.49 -0.49 2.52
N ALA A 103 5.93 -1.14 3.59
CA ALA A 103 5.34 -0.99 4.92
C ALA A 103 5.47 0.44 5.45
N ILE A 104 6.61 1.10 5.21
CA ILE A 104 6.81 2.50 5.60
C ILE A 104 5.88 3.41 4.80
N GLY A 105 5.84 3.28 3.47
CA GLY A 105 5.03 4.13 2.60
C GLY A 105 3.53 3.93 2.80
N LEU A 106 3.07 2.69 2.71
CA LEU A 106 1.66 2.35 2.93
C LEU A 106 1.23 2.62 4.37
N GLY A 107 2.11 2.35 5.35
CA GLY A 107 1.86 2.61 6.75
C GLY A 107 1.59 4.08 7.04
N ASN A 108 2.40 4.99 6.50
CA ASN A 108 2.18 6.43 6.64
C ASN A 108 0.84 6.87 6.04
N LEU A 109 0.56 6.46 4.80
CA LEU A 109 -0.66 6.86 4.11
C LEU A 109 -1.91 6.30 4.81
N LEU A 110 -1.93 5.02 5.11
CA LEU A 110 -3.07 4.35 5.76
C LEU A 110 -3.29 4.86 7.18
N TRP A 111 -2.23 5.19 7.92
CA TRP A 111 -2.34 5.83 9.25
C TRP A 111 -2.97 7.22 9.16
N ALA A 112 -2.68 7.97 8.09
CA ALA A 112 -3.31 9.25 7.80
C ALA A 112 -4.75 9.12 7.24
N GLY A 113 -5.28 7.90 7.09
CA GLY A 113 -6.60 7.66 6.51
C GLY A 113 -6.64 7.73 4.99
N LEU A 114 -5.49 7.70 4.32
CA LEU A 114 -5.37 7.81 2.87
C LEU A 114 -5.15 6.42 2.25
N GLY A 115 -5.99 6.06 1.28
CA GLY A 115 -5.87 4.85 0.49
C GLY A 115 -7.05 3.89 0.61
N ASP A 116 -7.65 3.58 -0.53
CA ASP A 116 -8.83 2.71 -0.65
C ASP A 116 -8.45 1.32 -1.16
N THR A 117 -7.42 1.26 -1.96
CA THR A 117 -6.84 0.02 -2.47
C THR A 117 -5.32 0.09 -2.42
N VAL A 118 -4.66 -1.04 -2.15
CA VAL A 118 -3.21 -1.11 -1.98
C VAL A 118 -2.56 -2.04 -3.00
N ARG A 119 -1.31 -1.75 -3.35
CA ARG A 119 -0.42 -2.62 -4.11
C ARG A 119 0.95 -2.64 -3.45
N VAL A 120 1.46 -3.84 -3.22
CA VAL A 120 2.87 -4.08 -2.91
C VAL A 120 3.56 -4.48 -4.20
N SER A 121 4.76 -3.97 -4.45
CA SER A 121 5.55 -4.24 -5.67
C SER A 121 6.93 -4.76 -5.28
N LEU A 122 7.15 -6.05 -5.50
CA LEU A 122 8.38 -6.74 -5.12
C LEU A 122 9.02 -7.44 -6.33
N SER A 123 10.33 -7.53 -6.33
CA SER A 123 11.07 -8.43 -7.23
C SER A 123 11.04 -9.85 -6.64
N ALA A 124 9.84 -10.44 -6.56
CA ALA A 124 9.56 -11.74 -5.97
C ALA A 124 8.30 -12.37 -6.61
N ASP A 125 7.92 -13.57 -6.16
CA ASP A 125 6.67 -14.20 -6.59
C ASP A 125 5.48 -13.30 -6.24
N PRO A 126 4.50 -13.11 -7.17
CA PRO A 126 3.32 -12.27 -6.90
C PRO A 126 2.50 -12.68 -5.68
N VAL A 127 2.54 -13.95 -5.28
CA VAL A 127 1.90 -14.43 -4.05
C VAL A 127 2.51 -13.78 -2.82
N GLU A 128 3.82 -13.54 -2.82
CA GLU A 128 4.53 -12.87 -1.72
C GLU A 128 4.13 -11.38 -1.60
N GLU A 129 3.83 -10.72 -2.71
CA GLU A 129 3.28 -9.35 -2.69
C GLU A 129 1.93 -9.29 -1.94
N VAL A 130 1.07 -10.28 -2.18
CA VAL A 130 -0.23 -10.39 -1.51
C VAL A 130 -0.06 -10.67 -0.02
N LYS A 131 0.85 -11.58 0.34
CA LYS A 131 1.17 -11.89 1.75
C LYS A 131 1.70 -10.64 2.47
N ALA A 132 2.69 -9.97 1.90
CA ALA A 132 3.24 -8.73 2.45
C ALA A 132 2.16 -7.63 2.61
N GLY A 133 1.28 -7.48 1.64
CA GLY A 133 0.16 -6.55 1.71
C GLY A 133 -0.78 -6.85 2.88
N TYR A 134 -1.14 -8.11 3.09
CA TYR A 134 -1.97 -8.50 4.24
C TYR A 134 -1.25 -8.31 5.58
N GLU A 135 0.05 -8.58 5.67
CA GLU A 135 0.82 -8.35 6.91
C GLU A 135 0.90 -6.84 7.24
N ILE A 136 1.05 -5.98 6.24
CA ILE A 136 1.00 -4.52 6.43
C ILE A 136 -0.37 -4.09 6.97
N LEU A 137 -1.45 -4.53 6.33
CA LEU A 137 -2.82 -4.19 6.74
C LEU A 137 -3.17 -4.75 8.12
N LYS A 138 -2.70 -5.96 8.42
CA LYS A 138 -2.87 -6.61 9.73
C LYS A 138 -2.13 -5.86 10.84
N SER A 139 -0.90 -5.43 10.57
CA SER A 139 -0.09 -4.64 11.52
C SER A 139 -0.70 -3.28 11.85
N LEU A 140 -1.53 -2.76 10.96
CA LEU A 140 -2.29 -1.51 11.15
C LEU A 140 -3.72 -1.74 11.69
N ASN A 141 -4.10 -2.98 12.00
CA ASN A 141 -5.46 -3.38 12.41
C ASN A 141 -6.57 -3.00 11.39
N LEU A 142 -6.22 -2.82 10.12
CA LEU A 142 -7.17 -2.48 9.06
C LEU A 142 -7.84 -3.70 8.43
N ARG A 143 -7.10 -4.80 8.30
CA ARG A 143 -7.60 -6.07 7.79
C ARG A 143 -6.97 -7.24 8.52
N HIS A 144 -7.78 -8.19 8.90
CA HIS A 144 -7.32 -9.42 9.54
C HIS A 144 -7.42 -10.58 8.55
N ARG A 145 -6.29 -11.22 8.31
CA ARG A 145 -6.24 -12.47 7.55
C ARG A 145 -5.18 -13.38 8.18
N GLY A 146 -5.61 -14.57 8.58
CA GLY A 146 -4.74 -15.52 9.25
C GLY A 146 -4.61 -15.28 10.74
N VAL A 147 -3.75 -16.06 11.35
CA VAL A 147 -3.44 -15.99 12.79
C VAL A 147 -2.35 -14.95 13.03
N GLN A 148 -2.54 -14.12 14.01
CA GLN A 148 -1.50 -13.20 14.47
C GLN A 148 -0.78 -13.85 15.65
N ILE A 149 0.50 -14.18 15.46
CA ILE A 149 1.34 -14.74 16.52
C ILE A 149 2.13 -13.59 17.14
N ILE A 150 1.93 -13.38 18.43
CA ILE A 150 2.71 -12.43 19.23
C ILE A 150 3.69 -13.24 20.06
N SER A 151 4.98 -13.01 19.90
CA SER A 151 6.02 -13.74 20.59
C SER A 151 7.18 -12.84 20.99
N CYS A 152 7.72 -13.06 22.17
CA CYS A 152 8.97 -12.44 22.60
C CYS A 152 10.11 -13.46 22.48
N PRO A 153 11.17 -13.20 21.71
CA PRO A 153 12.21 -14.20 21.38
C PRO A 153 13.16 -14.51 22.52
N SER A 154 13.25 -13.70 23.56
CA SER A 154 14.19 -13.93 24.66
C SER A 154 13.72 -13.39 25.99
N CYS A 155 13.55 -14.28 26.93
CA CYS A 155 13.41 -13.98 28.35
C CYS A 155 14.30 -14.90 29.17
N ALA A 156 14.89 -14.41 30.27
CA ALA A 156 15.69 -15.24 31.18
C ALA A 156 14.89 -16.43 31.77
N ARG A 157 13.56 -16.43 31.65
CA ARG A 157 12.65 -17.48 32.09
C ARG A 157 12.18 -18.41 30.98
N GLN A 158 12.78 -18.33 29.79
CA GLN A 158 12.39 -19.11 28.62
C GLN A 158 12.61 -20.62 28.89
N GLY A 159 11.52 -21.40 28.92
CA GLY A 159 11.56 -22.84 29.11
C GLY A 159 11.57 -23.68 27.83
N PHE A 160 11.51 -23.06 26.64
CA PHE A 160 11.47 -23.73 25.34
C PHE A 160 12.03 -22.83 24.22
N ASP A 161 12.35 -23.44 23.08
CA ASP A 161 12.82 -22.71 21.90
C ASP A 161 11.66 -21.98 21.22
N VAL A 162 11.49 -20.67 21.52
CA VAL A 162 10.43 -19.81 21.00
C VAL A 162 10.55 -19.67 19.49
N ILE A 163 11.75 -19.47 18.95
CA ILE A 163 11.97 -19.26 17.50
C ILE A 163 11.48 -20.48 16.72
N LYS A 164 11.91 -21.67 17.15
CA LYS A 164 11.47 -22.92 16.51
C LYS A 164 9.98 -23.14 16.66
N THR A 165 9.41 -22.84 17.82
CA THR A 165 7.97 -22.99 18.08
C THR A 165 7.14 -22.07 17.23
N VAL A 166 7.52 -20.79 17.10
CA VAL A 166 6.86 -19.81 16.21
C VAL A 166 6.87 -20.30 14.76
N GLY A 167 8.02 -20.72 14.24
CA GLY A 167 8.10 -21.22 12.86
C GLY A 167 7.25 -22.48 12.60
N ILE A 168 7.08 -23.35 13.62
CA ILE A 168 6.16 -24.50 13.53
C ILE A 168 4.71 -24.04 13.54
N LEU A 169 4.35 -23.09 14.40
CA LEU A 169 3.00 -22.55 14.49
C LEU A 169 2.59 -21.83 13.22
N GLU A 170 3.44 -20.97 12.67
CA GLU A 170 3.19 -20.28 11.39
C GLU A 170 2.83 -21.27 10.29
N LYS A 171 3.63 -22.33 10.12
CA LYS A 171 3.33 -23.38 9.13
C LYS A 171 2.05 -24.14 9.41
N LYS A 172 1.79 -24.50 10.66
CA LYS A 172 0.59 -25.27 11.04
C LYS A 172 -0.69 -24.47 10.91
N LEU A 173 -0.62 -23.15 11.10
CA LEU A 173 -1.76 -22.26 11.13
C LEU A 173 -1.98 -21.51 9.80
N GLU A 174 -1.13 -21.70 8.81
CA GLU A 174 -1.21 -21.03 7.50
C GLU A 174 -2.55 -21.23 6.79
N HIS A 175 -3.21 -22.36 7.03
CA HIS A 175 -4.52 -22.66 6.45
C HIS A 175 -5.67 -21.89 7.08
N ILE A 176 -5.48 -21.31 8.28
CA ILE A 176 -6.51 -20.55 8.99
C ILE A 176 -6.52 -19.12 8.44
N LYS A 177 -7.63 -18.72 7.85
CA LYS A 177 -7.74 -17.40 7.18
C LYS A 177 -8.53 -16.36 7.98
N THR A 178 -9.18 -16.72 9.10
CA THR A 178 -10.15 -15.86 9.80
C THR A 178 -10.06 -15.98 11.32
N CYS A 179 -8.89 -16.08 11.92
CA CYS A 179 -8.77 -16.20 13.37
C CYS A 179 -7.76 -15.21 13.95
N LEU A 180 -8.16 -14.54 15.05
CA LEU A 180 -7.26 -13.81 15.94
C LEU A 180 -6.90 -14.75 17.08
N LEU A 181 -5.67 -15.22 17.12
CA LEU A 181 -5.14 -15.93 18.29
C LEU A 181 -4.25 -14.97 19.05
N TYR A 182 -4.71 -14.55 20.22
CA TYR A 182 -3.87 -13.87 21.18
C TYR A 182 -3.10 -14.92 21.98
N THR A 183 -1.79 -14.95 21.85
CA THR A 183 -0.95 -15.61 22.83
C THR A 183 -0.45 -14.53 23.77
N SER A 184 -1.11 -14.33 24.89
CA SER A 184 -0.58 -13.51 25.97
C SER A 184 0.66 -14.19 26.55
N ASP A 185 1.62 -13.39 26.98
CA ASP A 185 2.68 -13.86 27.87
C ASP A 185 2.01 -14.40 29.15
N ALA A 186 2.43 -15.57 29.63
CA ALA A 186 1.89 -16.22 30.82
C ALA A 186 2.00 -15.39 32.13
N ALA A 187 2.55 -14.18 32.05
CA ALA A 187 2.60 -13.21 33.12
C ALA A 187 1.29 -12.42 33.28
N ASP A 188 0.43 -12.34 32.27
CA ASP A 188 -0.82 -11.57 32.26
C ASP A 188 -2.06 -12.42 32.66
N ASP A 189 -1.93 -13.73 32.83
CA ASP A 189 -3.02 -14.62 33.24
C ASP A 189 -3.26 -14.56 34.77
N ARG A 190 -3.13 -13.39 35.39
CA ARG A 190 -3.61 -13.14 36.74
C ARG A 190 -4.91 -12.34 36.66
N LEU A 191 -5.96 -13.03 36.46
CA LEU A 191 -7.30 -12.67 36.90
C LEU A 191 -7.76 -13.65 37.93
#